data_5a5d365f13205c460831b2891a7b5e23
#
_entry.id   5a5d365f13205c460831b2891a7b5e23
#
_cell.length_a   1.000
_cell.length_b   1.000
_cell.length_c   1.000
_cell.angle_alpha   90.00
_cell.angle_beta   90.00
_cell.angle_gamma   90.00
#
_symmetry.space_group_name_H-M   'P 1'
#
loop_
_entity.id
_entity.type
_entity.pdbx_description
1 polymer ?
#
loop_
_entity_poly.entity_id
_entity_poly.type
_entity_poly.pdbx_seq_one_letter_code
_entity_poly.pdbx_strand_id
1 'polypeptide(L)' 'MKAIVTVMLKNGVLDPQGEAVKSALGGLGFSGVNGVRQGKVIELDLADGTDAAQVDDMCNRLLVNTVIESFTVDIL' A
#
# COMPACT_ATOMS: atom_id res chain seq x y z
N MET A 1 -5.90 18.62 -8.59
CA MET A 1 -6.13 17.96 -7.30
C MET A 1 -5.22 16.76 -7.15
N LYS A 2 -5.04 16.28 -5.93
CA LYS A 2 -4.15 15.16 -5.65
C LYS A 2 -4.92 14.06 -4.94
N ALA A 3 -4.63 12.82 -5.30
CA ALA A 3 -5.10 11.64 -4.57
C ALA A 3 -3.90 10.82 -4.11
N ILE A 4 -3.98 10.30 -2.89
CA ILE A 4 -2.97 9.41 -2.32
C ILE A 4 -3.61 8.03 -2.17
N VAL A 5 -3.05 7.06 -2.86
CA VAL A 5 -3.49 5.66 -2.78
C VAL A 5 -2.47 4.89 -1.96
N THR A 6 -2.91 4.34 -0.85
CA THR A 6 -2.07 3.49 0.01
C THR A 6 -2.46 2.04 -0.22
N VAL A 7 -1.49 1.22 -0.63
CA VAL A 7 -1.71 -0.18 -1.01
C VAL A 7 -0.94 -1.08 -0.06
N MET A 8 -1.64 -2.05 0.51
CA MET A 8 -1.05 -3.05 1.41
C MET A 8 -1.47 -4.45 0.98
N LEU A 9 -0.65 -5.44 1.26
CA LEU A 9 -1.06 -6.84 1.12
C LEU A 9 -2.18 -7.16 2.11
N LYS A 10 -3.15 -7.96 1.68
CA LYS A 10 -4.21 -8.45 2.54
C LYS A 10 -3.63 -9.31 3.66
N ASN A 11 -4.34 -9.37 4.78
CA ASN A 11 -3.96 -10.26 5.88
C ASN A 11 -3.90 -11.71 5.39
N GLY A 12 -2.88 -12.43 5.83
CA GLY A 12 -2.65 -13.82 5.44
C GLY A 12 -1.88 -14.01 4.13
N VAL A 13 -1.64 -12.93 3.37
CA VAL A 13 -0.76 -13.00 2.20
C VAL A 13 0.68 -12.86 2.64
N LEU A 14 1.55 -13.73 2.16
CA LEU A 14 2.98 -13.69 2.46
C LEU A 14 3.59 -12.38 1.98
N ASP A 15 4.37 -11.74 2.84
CA ASP A 15 5.11 -10.52 2.58
C ASP A 15 6.62 -10.79 2.72
N PRO A 16 7.29 -11.25 1.66
CA PRO A 16 8.73 -11.57 1.75
C PRO A 16 9.59 -10.35 2.06
N GLN A 17 9.21 -9.16 1.57
CA GLN A 17 9.95 -7.93 1.84
C GLN A 17 9.80 -7.52 3.31
N GLY A 18 8.60 -7.61 3.84
CA GLY A 18 8.35 -7.33 5.26
C GLY A 18 9.10 -8.28 6.17
N GLU A 19 9.14 -9.57 5.84
CA GLU A 19 9.91 -10.56 6.61
C GLU A 19 11.42 -10.31 6.53
N ALA A 20 11.94 -9.92 5.37
CA ALA A 20 13.34 -9.55 5.21
C ALA A 20 13.72 -8.32 6.06
N VAL A 21 12.86 -7.31 6.09
CA VAL A 21 13.06 -6.12 6.93
C VAL A 21 13.05 -6.49 8.41
N LYS A 22 12.11 -7.33 8.83
CA LYS A 22 12.05 -7.81 10.20
C LYS A 22 13.34 -8.53 10.61
N SER A 23 13.82 -9.43 9.79
CA SER A 23 15.08 -10.17 10.04
C SER A 23 16.27 -9.22 10.13
N ALA A 24 16.35 -8.25 9.23
CA ALA A 24 17.42 -7.25 9.22
C ALA A 24 17.41 -6.38 10.49
N LEU A 25 16.24 -5.96 10.94
CA LEU A 25 16.09 -5.21 12.18
C LEU A 25 16.54 -6.03 13.40
N GLY A 26 16.17 -7.29 13.45
CA GLY A 26 16.65 -8.21 14.49
C GLY A 26 18.16 -8.36 14.50
N GLY A 27 18.78 -8.46 13.33
CA GLY A 27 20.23 -8.51 13.17
C GLY A 27 20.95 -7.23 13.61
N LEU A 28 20.26 -6.10 13.59
CA LEU A 28 20.78 -4.82 14.06
C LEU A 28 20.56 -4.60 15.58
N GLY A 29 19.93 -5.55 16.25
CA GLY A 29 19.70 -5.47 17.70
C GLY A 29 18.33 -4.94 18.10
N PHE A 30 17.43 -4.70 17.17
CA PHE A 30 16.07 -4.26 17.48
C PHE A 30 15.17 -5.46 17.77
N SER A 31 15.16 -5.90 19.01
CA SER A 31 14.47 -7.15 19.40
C SER A 31 12.97 -6.99 19.66
N GLY A 32 12.47 -5.76 19.67
CA GLY A 32 11.06 -5.47 19.98
C GLY A 32 10.13 -5.50 18.77
N VAL A 33 10.62 -5.83 17.57
CA VAL A 33 9.83 -5.83 16.35
C VAL A 33 9.15 -7.18 16.17
N ASN A 34 7.85 -7.24 16.43
CA ASN A 34 7.07 -8.47 16.35
C ASN A 34 6.60 -8.81 14.94
N GLY A 35 6.51 -7.81 14.08
CA GLY A 35 6.12 -8.00 12.70
C GLY A 35 6.40 -6.76 11.86
N VAL A 36 6.56 -6.95 10.56
CA VAL A 36 6.73 -5.87 9.59
C VAL A 36 5.84 -6.16 8.40
N ARG A 37 5.11 -5.16 7.97
CA ARG A 37 4.31 -5.20 6.74
C ARG A 37 4.74 -4.06 5.85
N GLN A 38 5.02 -4.36 4.61
CA GLN A 38 5.45 -3.39 3.62
C GLN A 38 4.39 -3.21 2.56
N GLY A 39 4.17 -1.98 2.16
CA GLY A 39 3.24 -1.62 1.11
C GLY A 39 3.81 -0.53 0.24
N LYS A 40 2.95 0.11 -0.53
CA LYS A 40 3.35 1.20 -1.41
C LYS A 40 2.34 2.33 -1.34
N VAL A 41 2.81 3.53 -1.68
CA VAL A 41 1.99 4.73 -1.78
C VAL A 41 2.08 5.23 -3.21
N ILE A 42 0.95 5.50 -3.82
CA ILE A 42 0.86 6.04 -5.18
C ILE A 42 0.24 7.42 -5.09
N GLU A 43 0.96 8.43 -5.54
CA GLU A 43 0.44 9.80 -5.66
C GLU A 43 -0.08 10.02 -7.07
N LEU A 44 -1.30 10.52 -7.17
CA LEU A 44 -1.93 10.87 -8.45
C LEU A 44 -2.15 12.38 -8.49
N ASP A 45 -1.60 13.02 -9.52
CA ASP A 45 -1.91 14.42 -9.83
C ASP A 45 -3.01 14.41 -10.88
N LEU A 46 -4.19 14.86 -10.49
CA LEU A 46 -5.42 14.71 -11.26
C LEU A 46 -5.95 16.05 -11.70
N ALA A 47 -6.63 16.05 -12.86
CA ALA A 47 -7.38 17.20 -13.31
C ALA A 47 -8.47 17.57 -12.30
N ASP A 48 -8.73 18.86 -12.12
CA ASP A 48 -9.81 19.32 -11.27
C ASP A 48 -11.14 18.75 -11.74
N GLY A 49 -11.98 18.34 -10.81
CA GLY A 49 -13.27 17.74 -11.13
C GLY A 49 -13.23 16.23 -11.33
N THR A 50 -12.07 15.59 -11.22
CA THR A 50 -11.97 14.12 -11.19
C THR A 50 -12.67 13.61 -9.93
N ASP A 51 -13.60 12.69 -10.07
CA ASP A 51 -14.37 12.20 -8.93
C ASP A 51 -13.74 10.95 -8.30
N ALA A 52 -14.20 10.66 -7.08
CA ALA A 52 -13.68 9.52 -6.31
C ALA A 52 -13.95 8.19 -6.99
N ALA A 53 -15.06 8.06 -7.72
CA ALA A 53 -15.40 6.83 -8.44
C ALA A 53 -14.39 6.53 -9.55
N GLN A 54 -13.89 7.57 -10.23
CA GLN A 54 -12.84 7.41 -11.24
C GLN A 54 -11.54 6.92 -10.61
N VAL A 55 -11.17 7.43 -9.44
CA VAL A 55 -9.95 7.00 -8.74
C VAL A 55 -10.08 5.55 -8.28
N ASP A 56 -11.22 5.17 -7.73
CA ASP A 56 -11.49 3.77 -7.37
C ASP A 56 -11.39 2.85 -8.58
N ASP A 57 -11.91 3.27 -9.71
CA ASP A 57 -11.84 2.49 -10.95
C ASP A 57 -10.39 2.33 -11.42
N MET A 58 -9.58 3.37 -11.33
CA MET A 58 -8.14 3.28 -11.62
C MET A 58 -7.46 2.25 -10.72
N CYS A 59 -7.75 2.25 -9.43
CA CYS A 59 -7.19 1.30 -8.48
C CYS A 59 -7.59 -0.13 -8.83
N ASN A 60 -8.87 -0.37 -9.08
CA ASN A 60 -9.38 -1.72 -9.35
C ASN A 60 -8.92 -2.28 -10.69
N ARG A 61 -8.69 -1.42 -11.68
CA ARG A 61 -8.33 -1.86 -13.04
C ARG A 61 -6.83 -1.93 -13.29
N LEU A 62 -6.02 -1.18 -12.53
CA LEU A 62 -4.58 -1.10 -12.80
C LEU A 62 -3.72 -1.03 -11.54
N LEU A 63 -4.02 -0.10 -10.62
CA LEU A 63 -3.06 0.28 -9.59
C LEU A 63 -2.91 -0.76 -8.49
N VAL A 64 -3.92 -1.58 -8.26
CA VAL A 64 -4.00 -2.54 -7.15
C VAL A 64 -4.31 -3.92 -7.69
N ASN A 65 -3.56 -4.92 -7.22
CA ASN A 65 -3.92 -6.31 -7.46
C ASN A 65 -4.95 -6.74 -6.41
N THR A 66 -6.21 -6.63 -6.74
CA THR A 66 -7.31 -6.83 -5.78
C THR A 66 -7.44 -8.25 -5.27
N VAL A 67 -6.74 -9.21 -5.85
CA VAL A 67 -6.69 -10.59 -5.35
C VAL A 67 -5.88 -10.66 -4.05
N ILE A 68 -4.76 -9.94 -3.99
CA ILE A 68 -3.81 -10.04 -2.86
C ILE A 68 -3.61 -8.73 -2.11
N GLU A 69 -4.09 -7.60 -2.64
CA GLU A 69 -3.89 -6.28 -2.06
C GLU A 69 -5.19 -5.61 -1.68
N SER A 70 -5.11 -4.76 -0.66
CA SER A 70 -6.17 -3.81 -0.30
C SER A 70 -5.63 -2.39 -0.45
N PHE A 71 -6.52 -1.41 -0.53
CA PHE A 71 -6.10 -0.03 -0.69
C PHE A 71 -7.04 0.94 0.02
N THR A 72 -6.52 2.12 0.31
CA THR A 72 -7.30 3.28 0.74
C THR A 72 -6.96 4.46 -0.16
N VAL A 73 -7.90 5.38 -0.32
CA VAL A 73 -7.73 6.58 -1.14
C VAL A 73 -8.02 7.81 -0.28
N ASP A 74 -7.07 8.75 -0.27
CA ASP A 74 -7.26 10.07 0.31
C ASP A 74 -7.22 11.10 -0.82
N ILE A 75 -8.29 11.88 -0.96
CA ILE A 75 -8.37 12.98 -1.95
C ILE A 75 -8.12 14.28 -1.20
N LEU A 76 -7.07 14.98 -1.61
CA LEU A 76 -6.60 16.22 -0.98
C LEU A 76 -7.11 17.46 -1.70
#